data_e803a3499f19e5667fde31ba6a2ba8f9
#
_entry.id   e803a3499f19e5667fde31ba6a2ba8f9
#
_cell.length_a   1.000
_cell.length_b   1.000
_cell.length_c   1.000
_cell.angle_alpha   90.00
_cell.angle_beta   90.00
_cell.angle_gamma   90.00
#
_symmetry.space_group_name_H-M   'P 1'
#
loop_
_entity.id
_entity.type
_entity.pdbx_description
1 polymer ?
#
loop_
_entity_poly.entity_id
_entity_poly.type
_entity_poly.pdbx_seq_one_letter_code
_entity_poly.pdbx_strand_id
1 'polypeptide(L)'
;QIFGYQAVGFFVDQSDIDDSPSQQFGVVKPGDIKYKDQNNDNVINEFDQIPLGYNSSVPEIYYSFNIGAEWKGIGVNFDFQGVGNYTSWTTLNGLYRPLSNGNAISNYYYENRWTPETPNARYPRLTTETVQNNTQSSSVWLVDGSFLKLRNCEVYYKLPHSVVNKWHLNSAKLYVRGVDLFCWDHIKEIDPESIGNGIPTTRSINIGLSVGF
;
A
#
# COMPACT_ATOMS: atom_id res chain seq x y z
N GLN A 1 -10.53 9.72 11.54
CA GLN A 1 -10.52 10.36 10.21
C GLN A 1 -9.21 11.11 9.99
N ILE A 2 -8.73 11.11 8.74
CA ILE A 2 -7.55 11.87 8.31
C ILE A 2 -8.03 13.18 7.71
N PHE A 3 -7.51 14.30 8.21
CA PHE A 3 -7.77 15.62 7.64
C PHE A 3 -6.56 16.10 6.84
N GLY A 4 -6.82 16.82 5.75
CA GLY A 4 -5.78 17.37 4.91
C GLY A 4 -6.36 18.08 3.68
N TYR A 5 -5.48 18.46 2.76
CA TYR A 5 -5.83 19.22 1.56
C TYR A 5 -6.16 18.30 0.40
N GLN A 6 -7.24 18.61 -0.31
CA GLN A 6 -7.57 17.94 -1.56
C GLN A 6 -6.70 18.50 -2.67
N ALA A 7 -5.81 17.70 -3.23
CA ALA A 7 -5.09 18.07 -4.43
C ALA A 7 -5.99 17.95 -5.66
N VAL A 8 -5.87 18.90 -6.58
CA VAL A 8 -6.58 18.93 -7.87
C VAL A 8 -5.64 18.73 -9.05
N GLY A 9 -4.35 18.57 -8.78
CA GLY A 9 -3.30 18.34 -9.78
C GLY A 9 -2.01 19.05 -9.40
N PHE A 10 -1.23 19.38 -10.42
CA PHE A 10 0.02 20.13 -10.29
C PHE A 10 -0.08 21.40 -11.14
N PHE A 11 0.56 22.48 -10.70
CA PHE A 11 0.67 23.69 -11.52
C PHE A 11 1.40 23.39 -12.81
N VAL A 12 0.81 23.80 -13.93
CA VAL A 12 1.37 23.54 -15.27
C VAL A 12 2.46 24.55 -15.63
N ASP A 13 2.17 25.81 -15.40
CA ASP A 13 3.06 26.95 -15.72
C ASP A 13 2.80 28.13 -14.77
N GLN A 14 3.47 29.26 -15.03
CA GLN A 14 3.31 30.47 -14.21
C GLN A 14 1.93 31.11 -14.37
N SER A 15 1.31 31.04 -15.55
CA SER A 15 -0.04 31.59 -15.76
C SER A 15 -1.07 30.81 -14.92
N ASP A 16 -0.93 29.47 -14.86
CA ASP A 16 -1.79 28.63 -14.01
C ASP A 16 -1.62 28.95 -12.52
N ILE A 17 -0.42 29.35 -12.08
CA ILE A 17 -0.18 29.80 -10.71
C ILE A 17 -0.87 31.13 -10.45
N ASP A 18 -0.69 32.10 -11.37
CA ASP A 18 -1.20 33.47 -11.22
C ASP A 18 -2.74 33.50 -11.24
N ASP A 19 -3.37 32.58 -11.98
CA ASP A 19 -4.83 32.46 -12.11
C ASP A 19 -5.48 31.58 -11.02
N SER A 20 -4.68 31.01 -10.11
CA SER A 20 -5.15 30.09 -9.07
C SER A 20 -5.22 30.75 -7.69
N PRO A 21 -6.03 30.21 -6.74
CA PRO A 21 -6.00 30.64 -5.35
C PRO A 21 -4.58 30.60 -4.76
N SER A 22 -4.25 31.63 -3.99
CA SER A 22 -2.92 31.76 -3.36
C SER A 22 -2.72 30.70 -2.29
N GLN A 23 -1.66 29.88 -2.39
CA GLN A 23 -1.33 28.87 -1.39
C GLN A 23 -0.37 29.42 -0.33
N GLN A 24 -0.77 29.43 0.95
CA GLN A 24 -0.04 30.06 2.06
C GLN A 24 1.13 29.21 2.61
N PHE A 25 1.55 28.15 1.88
CA PHE A 25 2.60 27.23 2.31
C PHE A 25 3.99 27.55 1.73
N GLY A 26 4.15 28.74 1.18
CA GLY A 26 5.39 29.23 0.58
C GLY A 26 5.28 29.44 -0.93
N VAL A 27 6.41 29.75 -1.55
CA VAL A 27 6.46 30.01 -2.99
C VAL A 27 6.26 28.69 -3.75
N VAL A 28 5.31 28.70 -4.68
CA VAL A 28 5.04 27.57 -5.58
C VAL A 28 5.66 27.80 -6.96
N LYS A 29 5.97 26.71 -7.63
CA LYS A 29 6.53 26.68 -9.00
C LYS A 29 5.76 25.66 -9.84
N PRO A 30 5.83 25.70 -11.18
CA PRO A 30 5.27 24.64 -12.03
C PRO A 30 5.71 23.25 -11.57
N GLY A 31 4.77 22.32 -11.51
CA GLY A 31 4.94 20.97 -10.98
C GLY A 31 4.78 20.81 -9.47
N ASP A 32 4.53 21.88 -8.73
CA ASP A 32 4.14 21.79 -7.32
C ASP A 32 2.64 21.47 -7.21
N ILE A 33 2.25 20.92 -6.05
CA ILE A 33 0.86 20.48 -5.82
C ILE A 33 -0.08 21.68 -5.78
N LYS A 34 -1.15 21.59 -6.54
CA LYS A 34 -2.27 22.54 -6.57
C LYS A 34 -3.40 21.99 -5.70
N TYR A 35 -3.80 22.75 -4.70
CA TYR A 35 -4.88 22.39 -3.78
C TYR A 35 -6.20 23.06 -4.15
N LYS A 36 -7.30 22.43 -3.73
CA LYS A 36 -8.65 22.94 -3.91
C LYS A 36 -8.98 23.94 -2.80
N ASP A 37 -9.43 25.11 -3.20
CA ASP A 37 -10.09 26.07 -2.32
C ASP A 37 -11.48 25.51 -1.97
N GLN A 38 -11.70 25.18 -0.71
CA GLN A 38 -12.93 24.54 -0.26
C GLN A 38 -13.99 25.57 0.16
N ASN A 39 -13.57 26.74 0.63
CA ASN A 39 -14.44 27.80 1.11
C ASN A 39 -14.66 28.93 0.09
N ASN A 40 -13.92 28.91 -1.05
CA ASN A 40 -13.95 29.90 -2.15
C ASN A 40 -13.54 31.30 -1.72
N ASP A 41 -12.54 31.43 -0.85
CA ASP A 41 -11.99 32.72 -0.43
C ASP A 41 -10.74 33.13 -1.24
N ASN A 42 -10.34 32.36 -2.25
CA ASN A 42 -9.14 32.50 -3.08
C ASN A 42 -7.81 32.36 -2.33
N VAL A 43 -7.82 31.74 -1.16
CA VAL A 43 -6.63 31.50 -0.35
C VAL A 43 -6.64 30.07 0.18
N ILE A 44 -5.60 29.29 -0.08
CA ILE A 44 -5.46 27.95 0.48
C ILE A 44 -4.72 28.04 1.81
N ASN A 45 -5.41 27.68 2.90
CA ASN A 45 -4.91 27.72 4.27
C ASN A 45 -5.56 26.61 5.12
N GLU A 46 -5.45 26.68 6.46
CA GLU A 46 -5.98 25.66 7.37
C GLU A 46 -7.51 25.45 7.29
N PHE A 47 -8.26 26.41 6.75
CA PHE A 47 -9.71 26.30 6.59
C PHE A 47 -10.14 25.46 5.39
N ASP A 48 -9.19 25.07 4.52
CA ASP A 48 -9.43 24.20 3.35
C ASP A 48 -9.19 22.71 3.63
N GLN A 49 -8.91 22.37 4.88
CA GLN A 49 -8.75 20.98 5.26
C GLN A 49 -10.08 20.26 5.35
N ILE A 50 -10.17 19.12 4.70
CA ILE A 50 -11.34 18.23 4.70
C ILE A 50 -10.98 16.82 5.15
N PRO A 51 -11.93 16.00 5.55
CA PRO A 51 -11.71 14.58 5.73
C PRO A 51 -11.32 13.92 4.40
N LEU A 52 -10.15 13.29 4.35
CA LEU A 52 -9.60 12.69 3.12
C LEU A 52 -9.67 11.17 3.08
N GLY A 53 -9.86 10.51 4.20
CA GLY A 53 -9.85 9.05 4.23
C GLY A 53 -10.24 8.47 5.58
N TYR A 54 -10.05 7.16 5.67
CA TYR A 54 -10.29 6.37 6.87
C TYR A 54 -9.19 6.57 7.91
N ASN A 55 -9.26 5.82 9.01
CA ASN A 55 -8.21 5.86 10.03
C ASN A 55 -6.87 5.33 9.48
N SER A 56 -5.79 6.06 9.73
CA SER A 56 -4.44 5.70 9.29
C SER A 56 -3.66 4.83 10.29
N SER A 57 -4.17 4.67 11.48
CA SER A 57 -3.49 3.90 12.53
C SER A 57 -4.01 2.47 12.63
N VAL A 58 -5.31 2.28 12.40
CA VAL A 58 -5.99 0.99 12.57
C VAL A 58 -7.05 0.85 11.48
N PRO A 59 -7.03 -0.22 10.66
CA PRO A 59 -8.13 -0.54 9.76
C PRO A 59 -9.46 -0.66 10.50
N GLU A 60 -10.55 -0.20 9.89
CA GLU A 60 -11.88 -0.32 10.49
C GLU A 60 -12.46 -1.72 10.35
N ILE A 61 -12.05 -2.45 9.32
CA ILE A 61 -12.55 -3.79 9.01
C ILE A 61 -11.38 -4.75 8.93
N TYR A 62 -11.47 -5.84 9.70
CA TYR A 62 -10.61 -7.02 9.58
C TYR A 62 -11.45 -8.21 9.18
N TYR A 63 -10.98 -8.97 8.22
CA TYR A 63 -11.68 -10.19 7.80
C TYR A 63 -10.69 -11.30 7.49
N SER A 64 -11.14 -12.53 7.75
CA SER A 64 -10.42 -13.74 7.36
C SER A 64 -11.40 -14.85 7.03
N PHE A 65 -11.02 -15.72 6.12
CA PHE A 65 -11.77 -16.91 5.79
C PHE A 65 -10.86 -18.03 5.32
N ASN A 66 -11.30 -19.26 5.54
CA ASN A 66 -10.62 -20.47 5.10
C ASN A 66 -11.50 -21.22 4.11
N ILE A 67 -10.88 -21.76 3.06
CA ILE A 67 -11.53 -22.64 2.09
C ILE A 67 -10.70 -23.91 2.00
N GLY A 68 -11.32 -25.07 2.27
CA GLY A 68 -10.63 -26.35 2.15
C GLY A 68 -11.51 -27.42 1.51
N ALA A 69 -10.86 -28.34 0.85
CA ALA A 69 -11.49 -29.53 0.30
C ALA A 69 -10.56 -30.73 0.38
N GLU A 70 -11.13 -31.91 0.63
CA GLU A 70 -10.38 -33.17 0.64
C GLU A 70 -11.15 -34.25 -0.11
N TRP A 71 -10.43 -34.97 -0.94
CA TRP A 71 -10.98 -36.12 -1.66
C TRP A 71 -9.95 -37.24 -1.78
N LYS A 72 -10.32 -38.43 -1.30
CA LYS A 72 -9.46 -39.63 -1.36
C LYS A 72 -8.05 -39.43 -0.77
N GLY A 73 -7.94 -38.64 0.29
CA GLY A 73 -6.67 -38.35 0.97
C GLY A 73 -5.86 -37.21 0.37
N ILE A 74 -6.22 -36.69 -0.80
CA ILE A 74 -5.66 -35.45 -1.33
C ILE A 74 -6.51 -34.28 -0.86
N GLY A 75 -5.88 -33.30 -0.24
CA GLY A 75 -6.58 -32.10 0.22
C GLY A 75 -5.85 -30.83 -0.13
N VAL A 76 -6.64 -29.75 -0.15
CA VAL A 76 -6.18 -28.38 -0.33
C VAL A 76 -6.80 -27.50 0.73
N ASN A 77 -6.03 -26.56 1.26
CA ASN A 77 -6.51 -25.50 2.16
C ASN A 77 -5.95 -24.15 1.72
N PHE A 78 -6.81 -23.13 1.78
CA PHE A 78 -6.47 -21.76 1.51
C PHE A 78 -6.93 -20.89 2.68
N ASP A 79 -6.00 -20.15 3.26
CA ASP A 79 -6.28 -19.17 4.31
C ASP A 79 -6.13 -17.77 3.75
N PHE A 80 -7.19 -16.99 3.83
CA PHE A 80 -7.21 -15.60 3.40
C PHE A 80 -7.35 -14.68 4.61
N GLN A 81 -6.67 -13.56 4.55
CA GLN A 81 -6.77 -12.47 5.52
C GLN A 81 -6.71 -11.14 4.81
N GLY A 82 -7.53 -10.21 5.25
CA GLY A 82 -7.54 -8.87 4.67
C GLY A 82 -8.02 -7.81 5.64
N VAL A 83 -7.85 -6.56 5.19
CA VAL A 83 -8.35 -5.38 5.87
C VAL A 83 -9.09 -4.49 4.89
N GLY A 84 -10.04 -3.72 5.40
CA GLY A 84 -10.81 -2.76 4.64
C GLY A 84 -10.95 -1.44 5.39
N ASN A 85 -11.39 -0.40 4.70
CA ASN A 85 -11.53 0.93 5.25
C ASN A 85 -10.25 1.38 5.97
N TYR A 86 -9.14 1.33 5.26
CA TYR A 86 -7.82 1.68 5.76
C TYR A 86 -7.14 2.63 4.80
N THR A 87 -6.77 3.79 5.27
CA THR A 87 -6.01 4.78 4.51
C THR A 87 -4.68 4.99 5.21
N SER A 88 -3.58 5.03 4.47
CA SER A 88 -2.27 5.27 5.06
C SER A 88 -1.54 6.41 4.35
N TRP A 89 -0.59 7.02 5.08
CA TRP A 89 0.31 8.02 4.54
C TRP A 89 1.52 7.35 3.88
N THR A 90 1.86 7.81 2.68
CA THR A 90 3.12 7.44 2.05
C THR A 90 4.25 8.26 2.69
N THR A 91 4.96 7.67 3.66
CA THR A 91 6.06 8.33 4.37
C THR A 91 7.43 7.73 4.07
N LEU A 92 7.50 6.76 3.15
CA LEU A 92 8.74 6.09 2.78
C LEU A 92 9.76 7.05 2.17
N ASN A 93 10.98 6.95 2.64
CA ASN A 93 12.13 7.58 2.01
C ASN A 93 12.18 7.19 0.52
N GLY A 94 12.37 8.18 -0.35
CA GLY A 94 12.38 7.97 -1.79
C GLY A 94 11.02 8.10 -2.48
N LEU A 95 9.90 8.10 -1.74
CA LEU A 95 8.56 8.43 -2.21
C LEU A 95 8.08 9.77 -1.66
N TYR A 96 8.31 10.01 -0.37
CA TYR A 96 8.00 11.27 0.29
C TYR A 96 9.29 12.07 0.49
N ARG A 97 9.31 13.32 0.03
CA ARG A 97 10.50 14.21 0.06
C ARG A 97 11.77 13.57 -0.53
N PRO A 98 11.72 13.02 -1.76
CA PRO A 98 12.93 12.47 -2.38
C PRO A 98 13.99 13.56 -2.54
N LEU A 99 15.26 13.18 -2.47
CA LEU A 99 16.45 14.04 -2.55
C LEU A 99 16.58 15.10 -1.46
N SER A 100 15.59 15.31 -0.60
CA SER A 100 15.69 16.23 0.53
C SER A 100 16.45 15.56 1.67
N ASN A 101 17.34 16.29 2.34
CA ASN A 101 18.11 15.79 3.50
C ASN A 101 18.88 14.48 3.23
N GLY A 102 19.37 14.27 2.02
CA GLY A 102 20.09 13.05 1.65
C GLY A 102 19.21 11.81 1.41
N ASN A 103 17.91 11.97 1.35
CA ASN A 103 17.01 10.86 0.99
C ASN A 103 17.29 10.39 -0.44
N ALA A 104 17.21 9.07 -0.64
CA ALA A 104 17.24 8.49 -1.97
C ALA A 104 15.94 8.82 -2.75
N ILE A 105 15.94 8.50 -4.02
CA ILE A 105 14.74 8.52 -4.87
C ILE A 105 14.41 7.08 -5.29
N SER A 106 13.14 6.71 -5.26
CA SER A 106 12.69 5.45 -5.84
C SER A 106 12.55 5.57 -7.36
N ASN A 107 12.79 4.48 -8.10
CA ASN A 107 12.52 4.44 -9.54
C ASN A 107 11.05 4.75 -9.83
N TYR A 108 10.15 4.27 -8.98
CA TYR A 108 8.72 4.51 -9.16
C TYR A 108 8.38 6.01 -9.08
N TYR A 109 8.94 6.75 -8.11
CA TYR A 109 8.77 8.21 -8.06
C TYR A 109 9.34 8.86 -9.31
N TYR A 110 10.57 8.49 -9.68
CA TYR A 110 11.26 9.06 -10.84
C TYR A 110 10.48 8.91 -12.14
N GLU A 111 9.88 7.75 -12.37
CA GLU A 111 9.10 7.45 -13.57
C GLU A 111 7.71 8.11 -13.56
N ASN A 112 7.15 8.38 -12.37
CA ASN A 112 5.79 8.91 -12.21
C ASN A 112 5.76 10.35 -11.66
N ARG A 113 6.88 11.07 -11.72
CA ARG A 113 6.95 12.47 -11.32
C ARG A 113 6.39 13.39 -12.39
N TRP A 114 5.99 14.55 -11.97
CA TRP A 114 5.61 15.61 -12.88
C TRP A 114 6.83 16.11 -13.70
N THR A 115 6.62 16.29 -14.98
CA THR A 115 7.47 17.05 -15.92
C THR A 115 6.56 17.83 -16.86
N PRO A 116 7.07 18.83 -17.60
CA PRO A 116 6.24 19.55 -18.59
C PRO A 116 5.58 18.62 -19.62
N GLU A 117 6.21 17.47 -19.92
CA GLU A 117 5.69 16.47 -20.86
C GLU A 117 4.68 15.50 -20.20
N THR A 118 4.67 15.43 -18.86
CA THR A 118 3.79 14.55 -18.09
C THR A 118 3.00 15.32 -17.01
N PRO A 119 2.12 16.26 -17.39
CA PRO A 119 1.41 17.11 -16.42
C PRO A 119 0.45 16.36 -15.52
N ASN A 120 -0.06 15.19 -15.94
CA ASN A 120 -0.97 14.31 -15.18
C ASN A 120 -0.21 13.23 -14.41
N ALA A 121 0.94 13.54 -13.84
CA ALA A 121 1.76 12.63 -13.08
C ALA A 121 1.12 12.21 -11.74
N ARG A 122 1.73 11.22 -11.08
CA ARG A 122 1.31 10.77 -9.73
C ARG A 122 1.96 11.61 -8.63
N TYR A 123 3.18 12.10 -8.86
CA TYR A 123 4.00 12.83 -7.89
C TYR A 123 4.38 14.21 -8.39
N PRO A 124 4.64 15.17 -7.49
CA PRO A 124 5.09 16.50 -7.87
C PRO A 124 6.46 16.47 -8.55
N ARG A 125 6.88 17.63 -9.06
CA ARG A 125 8.22 17.80 -9.64
C ARG A 125 9.32 17.37 -8.67
N LEU A 126 10.42 16.86 -9.22
CA LEU A 126 11.60 16.50 -8.45
C LEU A 126 12.40 17.76 -8.10
N THR A 127 12.82 17.87 -6.84
CA THR A 127 13.63 18.99 -6.35
C THR A 127 14.47 18.56 -5.15
N THR A 128 15.61 19.21 -4.97
CA THR A 128 16.45 19.09 -3.77
C THR A 128 16.05 20.09 -2.68
N GLU A 129 15.21 21.07 -3.02
CA GLU A 129 14.69 22.06 -2.10
C GLU A 129 13.57 21.47 -1.24
N THR A 130 13.43 21.92 0.01
CA THR A 130 12.25 21.62 0.80
C THR A 130 11.12 22.55 0.38
N VAL A 131 10.15 22.03 -0.37
CA VAL A 131 8.95 22.77 -0.77
C VAL A 131 7.85 22.49 0.24
N GLN A 132 7.59 23.44 1.13
CA GLN A 132 6.58 23.30 2.20
C GLN A 132 5.19 22.97 1.63
N ASN A 133 4.85 23.56 0.48
CA ASN A 133 3.61 23.29 -0.23
C ASN A 133 3.44 21.79 -0.54
N ASN A 134 4.49 21.15 -1.07
CA ASN A 134 4.41 19.73 -1.47
C ASN A 134 4.46 18.76 -0.28
N THR A 135 4.72 19.25 0.92
CA THR A 135 4.83 18.41 2.12
C THR A 135 3.61 18.49 3.03
N GLN A 136 2.57 19.22 2.61
CA GLN A 136 1.32 19.27 3.35
C GLN A 136 0.62 17.92 3.35
N SER A 137 -0.12 17.66 4.45
CA SER A 137 -1.03 16.52 4.53
C SER A 137 -2.09 16.63 3.45
N SER A 138 -1.99 15.81 2.41
CA SER A 138 -2.86 15.93 1.24
C SER A 138 -3.19 14.60 0.58
N SER A 139 -4.19 14.61 -0.27
CA SER A 139 -4.64 13.43 -1.02
C SER A 139 -3.56 12.83 -1.92
N VAL A 140 -2.50 13.57 -2.29
CA VAL A 140 -1.36 13.05 -3.06
C VAL A 140 -0.60 11.98 -2.28
N TRP A 141 -0.47 12.15 -0.96
CA TRP A 141 0.32 11.28 -0.11
C TRP A 141 -0.49 10.19 0.58
N LEU A 142 -1.79 10.16 0.34
CA LEU A 142 -2.66 9.10 0.86
C LEU A 142 -2.75 7.94 -0.12
N VAL A 143 -2.74 6.74 0.44
CA VAL A 143 -2.95 5.50 -0.30
C VAL A 143 -4.05 4.68 0.38
N ASP A 144 -4.83 3.97 -0.42
CA ASP A 144 -5.74 2.96 0.06
C ASP A 144 -4.92 1.75 0.52
N GLY A 145 -4.85 1.55 1.82
CA GLY A 145 -4.13 0.46 2.46
C GLY A 145 -4.94 -0.83 2.57
N SER A 146 -6.14 -0.89 2.00
CA SER A 146 -6.96 -2.10 1.99
C SER A 146 -6.31 -3.20 1.16
N PHE A 147 -6.35 -4.43 1.64
CA PHE A 147 -5.79 -5.58 0.94
C PHE A 147 -6.51 -6.89 1.27
N LEU A 148 -6.29 -7.89 0.43
CA LEU A 148 -6.58 -9.29 0.67
C LEU A 148 -5.33 -10.13 0.37
N LYS A 149 -4.83 -10.87 1.36
CA LYS A 149 -3.67 -11.77 1.23
C LYS A 149 -4.08 -13.23 1.28
N LEU A 150 -3.45 -14.04 0.42
CA LEU A 150 -3.43 -15.48 0.56
C LEU A 150 -2.28 -15.84 1.54
N ARG A 151 -2.63 -15.99 2.82
CA ARG A 151 -1.69 -16.27 3.91
C ARG A 151 -1.08 -17.64 3.82
N ASN A 152 -1.92 -18.65 3.62
CA ASN A 152 -1.46 -20.01 3.44
C ASN A 152 -2.19 -20.67 2.28
N CYS A 153 -1.45 -21.46 1.55
CA CYS A 153 -1.97 -22.40 0.56
C CYS A 153 -1.29 -23.73 0.83
N GLU A 154 -2.02 -24.73 1.30
CA GLU A 154 -1.49 -26.06 1.56
C GLU A 154 -2.14 -27.06 0.61
N VAL A 155 -1.31 -27.84 -0.07
CA VAL A 155 -1.71 -29.07 -0.77
C VAL A 155 -1.11 -30.22 -0.02
N TYR A 156 -1.89 -31.23 0.31
CA TYR A 156 -1.41 -32.37 1.07
C TYR A 156 -1.98 -33.70 0.59
N TYR A 157 -1.26 -34.75 0.94
CA TYR A 157 -1.71 -36.14 0.74
C TYR A 157 -1.60 -36.92 2.04
N LYS A 158 -2.73 -37.43 2.53
CA LYS A 158 -2.80 -38.38 3.65
C LYS A 158 -2.58 -39.77 3.12
N LEU A 159 -1.58 -40.48 3.65
CA LEU A 159 -1.30 -41.85 3.26
C LEU A 159 -2.46 -42.77 3.74
N PRO A 160 -2.87 -43.73 2.91
CA PRO A 160 -3.91 -44.71 3.30
C PRO A 160 -3.51 -45.51 4.54
N HIS A 161 -4.49 -45.87 5.38
CA HIS A 161 -4.27 -46.68 6.58
C HIS A 161 -3.54 -47.99 6.30
N SER A 162 -3.74 -48.62 5.14
CA SER A 162 -3.03 -49.84 4.74
C SER A 162 -1.50 -49.66 4.60
N VAL A 163 -1.04 -48.42 4.35
CA VAL A 163 0.38 -48.09 4.26
C VAL A 163 0.95 -47.74 5.63
N VAL A 164 0.27 -46.85 6.36
CA VAL A 164 0.75 -46.33 7.65
C VAL A 164 0.80 -47.44 8.71
N ASN A 165 -0.17 -48.37 8.72
CA ASN A 165 -0.19 -49.52 9.66
C ASN A 165 1.00 -50.45 9.49
N LYS A 166 1.57 -50.59 8.27
CA LYS A 166 2.78 -51.37 8.06
C LYS A 166 4.01 -50.79 8.77
N TRP A 167 3.99 -49.51 9.05
CA TRP A 167 5.05 -48.79 9.74
C TRP A 167 4.76 -48.52 11.21
N HIS A 168 3.67 -49.13 11.74
CA HIS A 168 3.18 -48.91 13.12
C HIS A 168 2.87 -47.44 13.43
N LEU A 169 2.37 -46.71 12.43
CA LEU A 169 2.00 -45.34 12.54
C LEU A 169 0.46 -45.20 12.57
N ASN A 170 -0.04 -44.22 13.31
CA ASN A 170 -1.45 -43.88 13.31
C ASN A 170 -1.84 -43.02 12.08
N SER A 171 -0.95 -42.17 11.65
CA SER A 171 -1.18 -41.30 10.48
C SER A 171 0.12 -40.84 9.84
N ALA A 172 0.08 -40.55 8.56
CA ALA A 172 1.16 -39.88 7.87
C ALA A 172 0.60 -38.95 6.76
N LYS A 173 1.09 -37.73 6.71
CA LYS A 173 0.67 -36.70 5.75
C LYS A 173 1.88 -36.03 5.14
N LEU A 174 1.99 -36.06 3.82
CA LEU A 174 2.92 -35.24 3.05
C LEU A 174 2.23 -33.94 2.67
N TYR A 175 2.93 -32.81 2.74
CA TYR A 175 2.34 -31.53 2.34
C TYR A 175 3.36 -30.59 1.70
N VAL A 176 2.84 -29.72 0.86
CA VAL A 176 3.52 -28.53 0.36
C VAL A 176 2.69 -27.33 0.78
N ARG A 177 3.33 -26.39 1.45
CA ARG A 177 2.68 -25.17 1.95
C ARG A 177 3.39 -23.94 1.43
N GLY A 178 2.65 -23.07 0.77
CA GLY A 178 3.07 -21.73 0.45
C GLY A 178 2.54 -20.73 1.48
N VAL A 179 3.35 -19.75 1.84
CA VAL A 179 3.01 -18.69 2.79
C VAL A 179 3.16 -17.35 2.11
N ASP A 180 2.18 -16.46 2.28
CA ASP A 180 2.13 -15.11 1.73
C ASP A 180 2.36 -15.06 0.20
N LEU A 181 1.74 -15.99 -0.54
CA LEU A 181 1.99 -16.17 -1.97
C LEU A 181 1.46 -15.00 -2.82
N PHE A 182 0.30 -14.46 -2.46
CA PHE A 182 -0.37 -13.40 -3.22
C PHE A 182 -0.95 -12.35 -2.29
N CYS A 183 -0.86 -11.09 -2.73
CA CYS A 183 -1.54 -9.94 -2.15
C CYS A 183 -2.30 -9.22 -3.26
N TRP A 184 -3.58 -8.95 -3.01
CA TRP A 184 -4.41 -8.08 -3.82
C TRP A 184 -4.58 -6.79 -3.04
N ASP A 185 -4.01 -5.70 -3.54
CA ASP A 185 -3.97 -4.40 -2.91
C ASP A 185 -4.03 -3.27 -3.95
N HIS A 186 -4.06 -2.03 -3.47
CA HIS A 186 -4.10 -0.82 -4.29
C HIS A 186 -2.75 -0.09 -4.33
N ILE A 187 -1.74 -0.63 -3.64
CA ILE A 187 -0.42 0.00 -3.48
C ILE A 187 0.60 -0.73 -4.35
N LYS A 188 1.22 -0.03 -5.28
CA LYS A 188 2.20 -0.63 -6.20
C LYS A 188 3.64 -0.53 -5.68
N GLU A 189 3.88 0.37 -4.76
CA GLU A 189 5.22 0.77 -4.33
C GLU A 189 5.77 -0.07 -3.18
N ILE A 190 4.88 -0.58 -2.33
CA ILE A 190 5.24 -1.28 -1.09
C ILE A 190 4.18 -2.31 -0.71
N ASP A 191 4.56 -3.24 0.16
CA ASP A 191 3.63 -4.16 0.80
C ASP A 191 2.66 -3.39 1.72
N PRO A 192 1.33 -3.54 1.59
CA PRO A 192 0.35 -2.82 2.40
C PRO A 192 0.48 -3.08 3.90
N GLU A 193 1.10 -4.16 4.34
CA GLU A 193 1.37 -4.43 5.76
C GLU A 193 2.64 -3.77 6.28
N SER A 194 3.49 -3.27 5.39
CA SER A 194 4.75 -2.62 5.74
C SER A 194 4.79 -1.14 5.38
N ILE A 195 3.63 -0.51 5.20
CA ILE A 195 3.53 0.93 4.95
C ILE A 195 4.24 1.69 6.08
N GLY A 196 5.14 2.58 5.70
CA GLY A 196 5.98 3.33 6.64
C GLY A 196 7.43 2.88 6.60
N ASN A 197 7.86 1.98 7.45
CA ASN A 197 9.26 1.56 7.57
C ASN A 197 9.42 0.03 7.76
N GLY A 198 8.40 -0.72 7.46
CA GLY A 198 8.43 -2.18 7.61
C GLY A 198 9.27 -2.89 6.56
N ILE A 199 9.76 -4.06 6.91
CA ILE A 199 10.34 -4.98 5.95
C ILE A 199 9.17 -5.71 5.26
N PRO A 200 9.12 -5.77 3.92
CA PRO A 200 8.07 -6.49 3.21
C PRO A 200 7.97 -7.95 3.65
N THR A 201 6.75 -8.47 3.67
CA THR A 201 6.53 -9.90 3.95
C THR A 201 7.18 -10.75 2.86
N THR A 202 7.82 -11.84 3.27
CA THR A 202 8.51 -12.74 2.34
C THR A 202 7.64 -13.93 1.99
N ARG A 203 7.61 -14.29 0.72
CA ARG A 203 6.99 -15.52 0.25
C ARG A 203 7.86 -16.71 0.61
N SER A 204 7.26 -17.78 1.11
CA SER A 204 7.98 -19.01 1.36
C SER A 204 7.21 -20.24 0.86
N ILE A 205 7.95 -21.27 0.47
CA ILE A 205 7.41 -22.60 0.13
C ILE A 205 8.08 -23.61 1.03
N ASN A 206 7.26 -24.39 1.74
CA ASN A 206 7.69 -25.41 2.68
C ASN A 206 7.19 -26.77 2.22
N ILE A 207 8.05 -27.77 2.26
CA ILE A 207 7.69 -29.16 2.03
C ILE A 207 7.89 -29.90 3.34
N GLY A 208 6.91 -30.68 3.78
CA GLY A 208 6.95 -31.32 5.07
C GLY A 208 6.26 -32.67 5.10
N LEU A 209 6.61 -33.43 6.14
CA LEU A 209 6.01 -34.71 6.51
C LEU A 209 5.48 -34.56 7.94
N SER A 210 4.20 -34.89 8.15
CA SER A 210 3.61 -35.00 9.49
C SER A 210 3.32 -36.48 9.79
N VAL A 211 3.80 -36.97 10.93
CA VAL A 211 3.66 -38.38 11.34
C VAL A 211 3.04 -38.43 12.72
N GLY A 212 2.00 -39.26 12.91
CA GLY A 212 1.37 -39.54 14.19
C GLY A 212 1.63 -40.99 14.60
N PHE A 213 2.04 -41.19 15.85
CA PHE A 213 2.34 -42.50 16.48
C PHE A 213 1.21 -42.91 17.40
#